data_a4d3ac485b38ed5b8890c6233ce62e28
#
_entry.id   a4d3ac485b38ed5b8890c6233ce62e28
#
_cell.length_a   1.000
_cell.length_b   1.000
_cell.length_c   1.000
_cell.angle_alpha   90.00
_cell.angle_beta   90.00
_cell.angle_gamma   90.00
#
_symmetry.space_group_name_H-M   'P 1'
#
loop_
_entity.id
_entity.type
_entity.pdbx_description
1 polymer ?
#
loop_
_entity_poly.entity_id
_entity_poly.type
_entity_poly.pdbx_seq_one_letter_code
_entity_poly.pdbx_strand_id
1 'polypeptide(L)'
;AIDAIAQSDPDFNQPVELSGDFLNLNLNTGSGVYKGNFIAKQGSMKFEGNEIKVKQKANKELDNIIALGNPVKFKKKNYSSGEIVSGSAKKITYDANKLLVILEGEAEITTDLGKSFRSQIITYGLTSGEIEAKGNSQRRVQIIIPPNSARKSTPIVE
;
A
#
# COMPACT_ATOMS: atom_id res chain seq x y z
N ALA A 1 15.33 -12.30 14.84
CA ALA A 1 15.30 -11.05 14.14
C ALA A 1 14.16 -11.00 13.16
N ILE A 2 14.01 -12.02 12.33
CA ILE A 2 12.90 -12.04 11.41
C ILE A 2 11.60 -12.11 12.16
N ASP A 3 11.57 -12.89 13.22
CA ASP A 3 10.37 -13.01 14.01
C ASP A 3 10.00 -11.70 14.67
N ALA A 4 10.99 -10.93 15.05
CA ALA A 4 10.74 -9.64 15.67
C ALA A 4 10.10 -8.67 14.68
N ILE A 5 10.50 -8.73 13.40
CA ILE A 5 9.91 -7.88 12.39
C ILE A 5 8.46 -8.29 12.16
N ALA A 6 8.20 -9.58 12.09
CA ALA A 6 6.84 -10.07 11.89
C ALA A 6 5.96 -9.69 13.07
N GLN A 7 6.52 -9.69 14.29
CA GLN A 7 5.76 -9.35 15.47
C GLN A 7 5.51 -7.85 15.58
N SER A 8 6.37 -7.03 14.96
CA SER A 8 6.20 -5.59 15.05
C SER A 8 5.12 -5.08 14.09
N ASP A 9 4.66 -5.90 13.17
CA ASP A 9 3.60 -5.51 12.23
C ASP A 9 2.45 -6.50 12.34
N PRO A 10 1.48 -6.22 13.20
CA PRO A 10 0.38 -7.13 13.44
C PRO A 10 -0.55 -7.31 12.25
N ASP A 11 -0.47 -6.45 11.24
CA ASP A 11 -1.35 -6.59 10.09
C ASP A 11 -1.19 -7.92 9.38
N PHE A 12 0.04 -8.42 9.29
CA PHE A 12 0.30 -9.65 8.56
C PHE A 12 -0.20 -10.91 9.26
N ASN A 13 -0.66 -10.77 10.50
CA ASN A 13 -1.25 -11.87 11.24
C ASN A 13 -2.78 -11.84 11.18
N GLN A 14 -3.35 -10.85 10.53
CA GLN A 14 -4.79 -10.70 10.41
C GLN A 14 -5.30 -11.42 9.17
N PRO A 15 -6.56 -11.86 9.16
CA PRO A 15 -7.13 -12.47 7.97
C PRO A 15 -7.26 -11.46 6.85
N VAL A 16 -7.20 -11.95 5.60
CA VAL A 16 -7.45 -11.12 4.44
C VAL A 16 -8.92 -11.19 4.14
N GLU A 17 -9.59 -10.04 4.05
CA GLU A 17 -11.01 -9.93 3.75
C GLU A 17 -11.17 -9.22 2.42
N LEU A 18 -11.97 -9.81 1.54
CA LEU A 18 -12.21 -9.26 0.21
C LEU A 18 -13.70 -9.15 -0.05
N SER A 19 -14.12 -8.04 -0.65
CA SER A 19 -15.50 -7.85 -1.07
C SER A 19 -15.52 -7.11 -2.40
N GLY A 20 -16.60 -7.30 -3.16
CA GLY A 20 -16.77 -6.66 -4.45
C GLY A 20 -18.11 -7.08 -5.03
N ASP A 21 -18.47 -6.51 -6.19
CA ASP A 21 -19.75 -6.80 -6.80
C ASP A 21 -19.75 -8.14 -7.52
N PHE A 22 -18.62 -8.58 -8.00
CA PHE A 22 -18.49 -9.85 -8.72
C PHE A 22 -17.21 -10.54 -8.32
N LEU A 23 -17.28 -11.85 -8.09
CA LEU A 23 -16.13 -12.66 -7.76
C LEU A 23 -16.04 -13.87 -8.68
N ASN A 24 -14.84 -14.12 -9.21
CA ASN A 24 -14.52 -15.38 -9.85
C ASN A 24 -13.30 -15.92 -9.17
N LEU A 25 -13.43 -17.08 -8.54
CA LEU A 25 -12.33 -17.71 -7.80
C LEU A 25 -12.17 -19.15 -8.24
N ASN A 26 -10.93 -19.55 -8.53
CA ASN A 26 -10.61 -20.93 -8.87
C ASN A 26 -9.95 -21.57 -7.65
N LEU A 27 -10.63 -22.53 -7.03
CA LEU A 27 -10.10 -23.16 -5.82
C LEU A 27 -8.89 -24.05 -6.09
N ASN A 28 -8.72 -24.53 -7.32
CA ASN A 28 -7.58 -25.36 -7.64
C ASN A 28 -6.29 -24.56 -7.76
N THR A 29 -6.37 -23.39 -8.36
CA THR A 29 -5.21 -22.52 -8.54
C THR A 29 -5.07 -21.51 -7.43
N GLY A 30 -6.16 -21.23 -6.71
CA GLY A 30 -6.17 -20.19 -5.69
C GLY A 30 -6.22 -18.78 -6.25
N SER A 31 -6.36 -18.64 -7.57
CA SER A 31 -6.39 -17.33 -8.21
C SER A 31 -7.83 -16.85 -8.37
N GLY A 32 -8.00 -15.54 -8.27
CA GLY A 32 -9.33 -14.97 -8.37
C GLY A 32 -9.33 -13.53 -8.84
N VAL A 33 -10.51 -13.07 -9.27
CA VAL A 33 -10.73 -11.71 -9.72
C VAL A 33 -11.98 -11.19 -9.03
N TYR A 34 -11.87 -10.00 -8.42
CA TYR A 34 -13.01 -9.29 -7.86
C TYR A 34 -13.23 -8.05 -8.73
N LYS A 35 -14.45 -7.79 -9.13
CA LYS A 35 -14.78 -6.63 -9.95
C LYS A 35 -15.88 -5.81 -9.29
N GLY A 36 -15.86 -4.50 -9.56
CA GLY A 36 -16.90 -3.59 -9.10
C GLY A 36 -16.71 -3.21 -7.63
N ASN A 37 -16.20 -2.02 -7.38
CA ASN A 37 -16.06 -1.45 -6.03
C ASN A 37 -15.46 -2.43 -5.04
N PHE A 38 -14.31 -3.01 -5.38
CA PHE A 38 -13.68 -3.96 -4.48
C PHE A 38 -13.08 -3.27 -3.27
N ILE A 39 -13.08 -3.99 -2.15
CA ILE A 39 -12.37 -3.58 -0.94
C ILE A 39 -11.61 -4.82 -0.45
N ALA A 40 -10.29 -4.65 -0.23
CA ALA A 40 -9.44 -5.71 0.32
C ALA A 40 -8.81 -5.17 1.60
N LYS A 41 -8.90 -5.96 2.67
CA LYS A 41 -8.38 -5.54 3.97
C LYS A 41 -7.56 -6.62 4.62
N GLN A 42 -6.49 -6.22 5.30
CA GLN A 42 -5.73 -7.09 6.19
C GLN A 42 -5.19 -6.21 7.31
N GLY A 43 -5.81 -6.27 8.50
CA GLY A 43 -5.46 -5.37 9.58
C GLY A 43 -5.71 -3.92 9.20
N SER A 44 -4.70 -3.07 9.33
CA SER A 44 -4.81 -1.67 8.95
C SER A 44 -4.62 -1.47 7.44
N MET A 45 -4.15 -2.49 6.72
CA MET A 45 -3.90 -2.38 5.29
C MET A 45 -5.21 -2.51 4.52
N LYS A 46 -5.44 -1.60 3.59
CA LYS A 46 -6.68 -1.55 2.82
C LYS A 46 -6.41 -1.12 1.39
N PHE A 47 -7.04 -1.83 0.44
CA PHE A 47 -7.02 -1.44 -0.97
C PHE A 47 -8.46 -1.27 -1.44
N GLU A 48 -8.72 -0.25 -2.26
CA GLU A 48 -10.04 -0.01 -2.85
C GLU A 48 -9.88 0.40 -4.30
N GLY A 49 -10.76 -0.06 -5.14
CA GLY A 49 -10.72 0.31 -6.56
C GLY A 49 -11.79 -0.41 -7.36
N ASN A 50 -11.54 -0.55 -8.66
CA ASN A 50 -12.51 -1.13 -9.56
C ASN A 50 -12.37 -2.62 -9.73
N GLU A 51 -11.13 -3.10 -9.83
CA GLU A 51 -10.87 -4.51 -10.07
C GLU A 51 -9.62 -4.93 -9.32
N ILE A 52 -9.63 -6.15 -8.77
CA ILE A 52 -8.47 -6.70 -8.09
C ILE A 52 -8.29 -8.15 -8.51
N LYS A 53 -7.04 -8.52 -8.83
CA LYS A 53 -6.67 -9.88 -9.17
C LYS A 53 -5.76 -10.40 -8.08
N VAL A 54 -6.10 -11.57 -7.54
CA VAL A 54 -5.34 -12.19 -6.47
C VAL A 54 -4.73 -13.47 -7.00
N LYS A 55 -3.44 -13.66 -6.77
CA LYS A 55 -2.74 -14.86 -7.19
C LYS A 55 -2.09 -15.52 -5.99
N GLN A 56 -2.26 -16.83 -5.87
CA GLN A 56 -1.62 -17.62 -4.83
C GLN A 56 -0.54 -18.51 -5.44
N LYS A 57 0.42 -18.90 -4.60
CA LYS A 57 1.43 -19.88 -4.99
C LYS A 57 0.84 -21.28 -4.95
N ALA A 58 1.60 -22.26 -5.42
CA ALA A 58 1.18 -23.66 -5.38
C ALA A 58 0.89 -24.12 -3.95
N ASN A 59 1.58 -23.58 -2.95
CA ASN A 59 1.38 -23.93 -1.55
C ASN A 59 0.23 -23.16 -0.91
N LYS A 60 -0.56 -22.43 -1.71
CA LYS A 60 -1.72 -21.64 -1.28
C LYS A 60 -1.38 -20.35 -0.55
N GLU A 61 -0.12 -20.01 -0.43
CA GLU A 61 0.27 -18.72 0.14
C GLU A 61 0.05 -17.62 -0.89
N LEU A 62 -0.22 -16.41 -0.42
CA LEU A 62 -0.41 -15.28 -1.30
C LEU A 62 0.87 -14.95 -2.05
N ASP A 63 0.79 -14.79 -3.35
CA ASP A 63 1.92 -14.41 -4.20
C ASP A 63 1.86 -12.92 -4.49
N ASN A 64 0.81 -12.47 -5.15
CA ASN A 64 0.66 -11.05 -5.43
C ASN A 64 -0.80 -10.69 -5.60
N ILE A 65 -1.05 -9.38 -5.49
CA ILE A 65 -2.35 -8.78 -5.73
C ILE A 65 -2.13 -7.63 -6.69
N ILE A 66 -2.93 -7.56 -7.75
CA ILE A 66 -2.88 -6.45 -8.69
C ILE A 66 -4.23 -5.75 -8.66
N ALA A 67 -4.23 -4.47 -8.33
CA ALA A 67 -5.44 -3.67 -8.21
C ALA A 67 -5.45 -2.58 -9.27
N LEU A 68 -6.60 -2.42 -9.92
CA LEU A 68 -6.80 -1.43 -10.96
C LEU A 68 -7.95 -0.51 -10.59
N GLY A 69 -7.82 0.76 -10.93
CA GLY A 69 -8.87 1.72 -10.65
C GLY A 69 -8.53 3.09 -11.19
N ASN A 70 -9.40 4.04 -10.90
CA ASN A 70 -9.21 5.39 -11.40
C ASN A 70 -9.60 6.39 -10.30
N PRO A 71 -8.83 6.47 -9.22
CA PRO A 71 -7.65 5.67 -8.91
C PRO A 71 -7.96 4.46 -8.02
N VAL A 72 -6.95 3.60 -7.88
CA VAL A 72 -6.92 2.63 -6.78
C VAL A 72 -6.39 3.37 -5.57
N LYS A 73 -6.92 3.10 -4.39
CA LYS A 73 -6.48 3.70 -3.14
C LYS A 73 -5.91 2.65 -2.22
N PHE A 74 -4.89 3.04 -1.48
CA PHE A 74 -4.18 2.18 -0.55
C PHE A 74 -3.98 2.93 0.76
N LYS A 75 -4.08 2.21 1.87
CA LYS A 75 -3.85 2.79 3.19
C LYS A 75 -3.25 1.75 4.10
N LYS A 76 -2.30 2.16 4.94
CA LYS A 76 -1.70 1.26 5.93
C LYS A 76 -1.02 2.06 7.02
N LYS A 77 -1.09 1.58 8.25
CA LYS A 77 -0.32 2.14 9.34
C LYS A 77 1.10 1.61 9.30
N ASN A 78 2.07 2.50 9.44
CA ASN A 78 3.46 2.12 9.61
C ASN A 78 3.69 2.06 11.12
N TYR A 79 3.81 0.86 11.68
CA TYR A 79 3.91 0.70 13.11
C TYR A 79 5.25 1.16 13.68
N SER A 80 6.27 1.25 12.86
CA SER A 80 7.57 1.76 13.31
C SER A 80 7.56 3.26 13.53
N SER A 81 6.99 4.00 12.58
CA SER A 81 6.95 5.46 12.68
C SER A 81 5.65 5.98 13.29
N GLY A 82 4.62 5.14 13.31
CA GLY A 82 3.30 5.55 13.76
C GLY A 82 2.49 6.30 12.72
N GLU A 83 3.06 6.52 11.54
CA GLU A 83 2.36 7.27 10.50
C GLU A 83 1.33 6.42 9.78
N ILE A 84 0.23 7.07 9.37
CA ILE A 84 -0.74 6.44 8.50
C ILE A 84 -0.35 6.84 7.08
N VAL A 85 -0.02 5.83 6.27
CA VAL A 85 0.42 6.03 4.89
C VAL A 85 -0.76 5.77 3.98
N SER A 86 -1.06 6.73 3.10
CA SER A 86 -2.13 6.61 2.12
C SER A 86 -1.53 6.76 0.73
N GLY A 87 -2.01 5.96 -0.21
CA GLY A 87 -1.50 6.01 -1.58
C GLY A 87 -2.62 5.93 -2.59
N SER A 88 -2.35 6.38 -3.80
CA SER A 88 -3.27 6.25 -4.92
C SER A 88 -2.48 6.14 -6.21
N ALA A 89 -3.03 5.40 -7.18
CA ALA A 89 -2.44 5.24 -8.49
C ALA A 89 -3.46 4.57 -9.40
N LYS A 90 -3.14 4.50 -10.69
CA LYS A 90 -4.03 3.80 -11.62
C LYS A 90 -3.90 2.30 -11.46
N LYS A 91 -2.73 1.83 -11.02
CA LYS A 91 -2.47 0.42 -10.78
C LYS A 91 -1.61 0.30 -9.53
N ILE A 92 -2.01 -0.59 -8.62
CA ILE A 92 -1.21 -0.88 -7.43
C ILE A 92 -0.98 -2.38 -7.38
N THR A 93 0.29 -2.78 -7.25
CA THR A 93 0.67 -4.17 -7.11
C THR A 93 1.21 -4.40 -5.72
N TYR A 94 0.70 -5.41 -5.03
CA TYR A 94 1.24 -5.84 -3.76
C TYR A 94 2.01 -7.14 -3.98
N ASP A 95 3.31 -7.11 -3.72
CA ASP A 95 4.18 -8.27 -3.81
C ASP A 95 4.32 -8.85 -2.40
N ALA A 96 3.63 -9.95 -2.15
CA ALA A 96 3.61 -10.54 -0.81
C ALA A 96 4.93 -11.22 -0.44
N ASN A 97 5.76 -11.53 -1.42
CA ASN A 97 7.06 -12.14 -1.15
C ASN A 97 8.07 -11.13 -0.67
N LYS A 98 8.03 -9.93 -1.23
CA LYS A 98 8.96 -8.87 -0.88
C LYS A 98 8.37 -7.85 0.06
N LEU A 99 7.09 -7.96 0.36
CA LEU A 99 6.34 -7.01 1.19
C LEU A 99 6.50 -5.59 0.64
N LEU A 100 6.29 -5.47 -0.67
CA LEU A 100 6.37 -4.19 -1.38
C LEU A 100 5.02 -3.85 -1.99
N VAL A 101 4.72 -2.55 -2.03
CA VAL A 101 3.58 -2.03 -2.75
C VAL A 101 4.12 -1.13 -3.84
N ILE A 102 3.72 -1.40 -5.09
CA ILE A 102 4.18 -0.64 -6.25
C ILE A 102 3.00 0.11 -6.83
N LEU A 103 3.11 1.44 -6.84
CA LEU A 103 2.05 2.31 -7.34
C LEU A 103 2.48 2.85 -8.70
N GLU A 104 1.66 2.62 -9.72
CA GLU A 104 2.01 3.00 -11.09
C GLU A 104 0.89 3.83 -11.71
N GLY A 105 1.26 4.91 -12.38
CA GLY A 105 0.32 5.81 -13.05
C GLY A 105 -0.19 6.88 -12.12
N GLU A 106 0.36 8.09 -12.22
CA GLU A 106 0.00 9.24 -11.38
C GLU A 106 0.04 8.81 -9.92
N ALA A 107 1.15 8.20 -9.53
CA ALA A 107 1.32 7.66 -8.19
C ALA A 107 1.48 8.76 -7.16
N GLU A 108 0.84 8.59 -6.03
CA GLU A 108 0.94 9.54 -4.93
C GLU A 108 0.92 8.79 -3.61
N ILE A 109 1.77 9.19 -2.67
CA ILE A 109 1.75 8.72 -1.29
C ILE A 109 1.72 9.94 -0.39
N THR A 110 0.85 9.92 0.60
CA THR A 110 0.78 10.95 1.63
C THR A 110 0.80 10.30 2.99
N THR A 111 1.21 11.05 4.02
CA THR A 111 1.14 10.56 5.39
C THR A 111 0.32 11.52 6.22
N ASP A 112 -0.17 11.06 7.35
CA ASP A 112 -0.95 11.91 8.25
C ASP A 112 -0.11 12.97 8.94
N LEU A 113 1.22 12.94 8.75
CA LEU A 113 2.10 14.00 9.23
C LEU A 113 2.36 15.04 8.14
N GLY A 114 1.66 14.94 7.02
CA GLY A 114 1.73 15.97 5.96
C GLY A 114 2.78 15.75 4.90
N LYS A 115 3.46 14.62 4.90
CA LYS A 115 4.42 14.33 3.83
C LYS A 115 3.67 13.93 2.56
N SER A 116 4.19 14.31 1.41
CA SER A 116 3.56 14.00 0.12
C SER A 116 4.64 13.66 -0.90
N PHE A 117 4.42 12.57 -1.63
CA PHE A 117 5.34 12.08 -2.66
C PHE A 117 4.51 11.84 -3.92
N ARG A 118 4.91 12.41 -5.04
CA ARG A 118 4.22 12.25 -6.32
C ARG A 118 5.22 11.92 -7.41
N SER A 119 4.90 10.95 -8.24
CA SER A 119 5.71 10.61 -9.40
C SER A 119 4.93 9.67 -10.30
N GLN A 120 5.58 9.15 -11.33
CA GLN A 120 4.96 8.18 -12.22
C GLN A 120 4.87 6.82 -11.54
N ILE A 121 5.91 6.44 -10.82
CA ILE A 121 5.97 5.16 -10.11
C ILE A 121 6.52 5.37 -8.72
N ILE A 122 5.87 4.81 -7.72
CA ILE A 122 6.36 4.84 -6.33
C ILE A 122 6.35 3.42 -5.78
N THR A 123 7.46 3.02 -5.16
CA THR A 123 7.55 1.74 -4.47
C THR A 123 7.65 2.01 -2.97
N TYR A 124 6.83 1.32 -2.20
CA TYR A 124 6.79 1.47 -0.75
C TYR A 124 7.02 0.13 -0.08
N GLY A 125 8.04 0.06 0.78
CA GLY A 125 8.34 -1.14 1.55
C GLY A 125 7.50 -1.18 2.81
N LEU A 126 6.66 -2.19 2.94
CA LEU A 126 5.71 -2.27 4.05
C LEU A 126 6.39 -2.44 5.41
N THR A 127 7.52 -3.12 5.45
CA THR A 127 8.24 -3.30 6.71
C THR A 127 9.40 -2.34 6.85
N SER A 128 10.08 -2.02 5.75
CA SER A 128 11.24 -1.11 5.81
C SER A 128 10.83 0.35 5.90
N GLY A 129 9.63 0.70 5.44
CA GLY A 129 9.20 2.08 5.38
C GLY A 129 9.85 2.86 4.26
N GLU A 130 10.67 2.20 3.44
CA GLU A 130 11.38 2.89 2.37
C GLU A 130 10.45 3.27 1.23
N ILE A 131 10.57 4.52 0.76
CA ILE A 131 9.81 5.01 -0.38
C ILE A 131 10.80 5.36 -1.48
N GLU A 132 10.59 4.77 -2.66
CA GLU A 132 11.39 5.08 -3.82
C GLU A 132 10.46 5.60 -4.90
N ALA A 133 10.75 6.78 -5.44
CA ALA A 133 9.91 7.42 -6.44
C ALA A 133 10.70 7.60 -7.73
N LYS A 134 10.06 7.29 -8.87
CA LYS A 134 10.71 7.40 -10.16
C LYS A 134 9.78 8.12 -11.11
N GLY A 135 10.26 9.21 -11.67
CA GLY A 135 9.50 10.00 -12.62
C GLY A 135 9.92 9.74 -14.05
N ASN A 136 9.32 10.49 -14.97
CA ASN A 136 9.71 10.50 -16.36
C ASN A 136 9.71 11.94 -16.85
N SER A 137 9.88 12.17 -18.14
CA SER A 137 9.97 13.53 -18.68
C SER A 137 8.67 14.31 -18.50
N GLN A 138 7.55 13.64 -18.40
CA GLN A 138 6.26 14.29 -18.26
C GLN A 138 5.82 14.43 -16.82
N ARG A 139 6.30 13.55 -15.94
CA ARG A 139 5.93 13.58 -14.53
C ARG A 139 7.17 13.36 -13.67
N ARG A 140 7.68 14.48 -13.19
CA ARG A 140 8.87 14.45 -12.35
C ARG A 140 8.49 14.04 -10.92
N VAL A 141 9.48 13.61 -10.16
CA VAL A 141 9.28 13.31 -8.75
C VAL A 141 9.09 14.62 -8.01
N GLN A 142 8.03 14.70 -7.22
CA GLN A 142 7.76 15.85 -6.36
C GLN A 142 7.59 15.36 -4.93
N ILE A 143 8.28 15.99 -4.01
CA ILE A 143 8.21 15.62 -2.60
C ILE A 143 7.94 16.87 -1.79
N ILE A 144 6.97 16.79 -0.90
CA ILE A 144 6.66 17.86 0.05
C ILE A 144 6.86 17.30 1.44
N ILE A 145 7.72 17.92 2.20
CA ILE A 145 7.94 17.57 3.61
C ILE A 145 7.59 18.82 4.40
N PRO A 146 6.61 18.75 5.29
CA PRO A 146 6.18 19.95 6.00
C PRO A 146 7.30 20.46 6.90
N PRO A 147 7.29 21.73 7.22
CA PRO A 147 8.30 22.29 8.10
C PRO A 147 8.12 21.73 9.49
N ASN A 148 9.09 21.96 10.33
CA ASN A 148 9.04 21.48 11.70
C ASN A 148 7.96 22.16 12.51
N SER A 149 7.00 22.75 11.86
CA SER A 149 5.93 23.42 12.57
C SER A 149 5.17 22.48 13.48
N ALA A 150 5.11 21.21 13.12
CA ALA A 150 4.46 20.25 13.98
C ALA A 150 5.20 20.12 15.28
N ARG A 151 6.46 20.49 15.32
CA ARG A 151 7.24 20.43 16.54
C ARG A 151 7.30 21.75 17.23
N LYS A 152 6.73 22.75 16.66
CA LYS A 152 6.77 24.04 17.29
C LYS A 152 6.08 24.06 18.59
N SER A 153 5.18 23.19 18.79
CA SER A 153 4.53 23.15 20.07
C SER A 153 5.49 22.74 21.14
N THR A 154 6.56 22.09 20.76
CA THR A 154 7.49 21.67 21.76
C THR A 154 8.47 22.73 22.11
N PRO A 155 8.98 23.41 21.22
CA PRO A 155 10.04 24.31 21.54
C PRO A 155 9.68 25.45 22.38
N ILE A 156 8.53 25.54 22.67
CA ILE A 156 8.17 26.54 23.58
C ILE A 156 8.99 26.57 24.70
N VAL A 157 9.59 25.59 24.87
CA VAL A 157 10.41 25.49 25.95
C VAL A 157 11.38 26.53 26.06
N GLU A 158 11.66 27.20 25.15
CA GLU A 158 12.63 28.18 25.41
C GLU A 158 12.05 29.31 25.93
#